data_56e2a3ec29b44873321eaea6fefd4014
#
_entry.id   56e2a3ec29b44873321eaea6fefd4014
#
_cell.length_a   1.000
_cell.length_b   1.000
_cell.length_c   1.000
_cell.angle_alpha   90.00
_cell.angle_beta   90.00
_cell.angle_gamma   90.00
#
_symmetry.space_group_name_H-M   'P 1'
#
loop_
_entity.id
_entity.type
_entity.pdbx_description
1 polymer ?
#
loop_
_entity_poly.entity_id
_entity_poly.type
_entity_poly.pdbx_seq_one_letter_code
_entity_poly.pdbx_strand_id
1 'polypeptide(L)'
;MKFLIVASFCLAAAVAQNAIQPKPNVRTLPAEVRKEAPGQCYGFTARKAFAVGQSWSLTPFCGRATCLQQENRLFEKVEDCGFEPKPSPGCRVVNEADQAKPYPACCPRYECQPGASLQYPTEEELRAAAQQAAQAAQGAQG
;
A
#
# COMPACT_ATOMS: atom_id res chain seq x y z
N MET A 1 60.07 22.27 15.62
CA MET A 1 58.84 22.83 15.10
C MET A 1 57.82 21.67 14.99
N LYS A 2 56.82 21.67 15.87
CA LYS A 2 55.77 20.64 15.90
C LYS A 2 54.56 21.19 15.13
N PHE A 3 54.26 20.59 13.97
CA PHE A 3 53.06 20.89 13.22
C PHE A 3 51.88 20.13 13.82
N LEU A 4 50.94 20.85 14.44
CA LEU A 4 49.65 20.34 14.87
C LEU A 4 48.72 20.36 13.65
N ILE A 5 48.40 19.16 13.10
CA ILE A 5 47.36 18.99 12.08
C ILE A 5 46.04 18.91 12.85
N VAL A 6 45.25 19.99 12.76
CA VAL A 6 43.86 20.03 13.23
C VAL A 6 43.00 19.38 12.16
N ALA A 7 42.62 18.11 12.36
CA ALA A 7 41.65 17.44 11.52
C ALA A 7 40.24 17.96 11.87
N SER A 8 39.72 18.81 10.95
CA SER A 8 38.34 19.30 11.04
C SER A 8 37.38 18.19 10.62
N PHE A 9 36.76 17.53 11.57
CA PHE A 9 35.67 16.58 11.32
C PHE A 9 34.42 17.38 10.97
N CYS A 10 34.11 17.51 9.69
CA CYS A 10 32.78 17.92 9.23
C CYS A 10 31.79 16.80 9.52
N LEU A 11 31.04 16.89 10.63
CA LEU A 11 29.84 16.10 10.84
C LEU A 11 28.80 16.55 9.82
N ALA A 12 28.71 15.86 8.69
CA ALA A 12 27.55 15.93 7.82
C ALA A 12 26.40 15.24 8.58
N ALA A 13 25.56 16.02 9.25
CA ALA A 13 24.28 15.53 9.76
C ALA A 13 23.45 15.11 8.54
N ALA A 14 23.41 13.80 8.28
CA ALA A 14 22.46 13.22 7.35
C ALA A 14 21.06 13.45 7.92
N VAL A 15 20.37 14.46 7.41
CA VAL A 15 18.95 14.67 7.69
C VAL A 15 18.25 13.46 7.08
N ALA A 16 17.88 12.49 7.91
CA ALA A 16 17.06 11.37 7.50
C ALA A 16 15.71 11.96 7.04
N GLN A 17 15.54 12.08 5.74
CA GLN A 17 14.29 12.50 5.13
C GLN A 17 13.28 11.39 5.41
N ASN A 18 12.35 11.63 6.34
CA ASN A 18 11.30 10.70 6.70
C ASN A 18 10.30 10.59 5.55
N ALA A 19 10.57 9.68 4.61
CA ALA A 19 9.63 9.39 3.55
C ALA A 19 8.37 8.74 4.14
N ILE A 20 7.22 9.33 3.90
CA ILE A 20 5.91 8.93 4.40
C ILE A 20 5.29 7.95 3.40
N GLN A 21 4.77 6.83 3.91
CA GLN A 21 3.92 5.94 3.10
C GLN A 21 2.47 6.43 3.14
N PRO A 22 1.68 6.21 2.07
CA PRO A 22 0.24 6.44 2.09
C PRO A 22 -0.42 5.68 3.23
N LYS A 23 -1.58 6.15 3.66
CA LYS A 23 -2.40 5.43 4.65
C LYS A 23 -2.85 4.10 4.02
N PRO A 24 -2.46 2.94 4.58
CA PRO A 24 -2.86 1.66 4.03
C PRO A 24 -4.37 1.48 4.09
N ASN A 25 -4.93 0.84 3.08
CA ASN A 25 -6.29 0.36 3.12
C ASN A 25 -6.28 -1.08 3.64
N VAL A 26 -7.07 -1.33 4.67
CA VAL A 26 -7.18 -2.64 5.31
C VAL A 26 -8.64 -3.05 5.33
N ARG A 27 -8.94 -4.22 4.75
CA ARG A 27 -10.30 -4.78 4.70
C ARG A 27 -10.27 -6.27 5.00
N THR A 28 -11.34 -6.75 5.58
CA THR A 28 -11.54 -8.17 5.86
C THR A 28 -12.70 -8.67 5.01
N LEU A 29 -12.45 -9.68 4.20
CA LEU A 29 -13.40 -10.29 3.27
C LEU A 29 -13.59 -11.77 3.62
N PRO A 30 -14.76 -12.37 3.39
CA PRO A 30 -14.91 -13.82 3.47
C PRO A 30 -13.92 -14.50 2.52
N ALA A 31 -13.18 -15.50 3.02
CA ALA A 31 -12.24 -16.25 2.20
C ALA A 31 -12.95 -17.29 1.35
N GLU A 32 -12.42 -17.51 0.13
CA GLU A 32 -12.80 -18.69 -0.63
C GLU A 32 -12.11 -19.92 -0.05
N VAL A 33 -12.86 -21.01 0.05
CA VAL A 33 -12.37 -22.31 0.52
C VAL A 33 -12.62 -23.35 -0.56
N ARG A 34 -11.58 -24.05 -0.98
CA ARG A 34 -11.66 -25.13 -1.96
C ARG A 34 -11.91 -26.47 -1.27
N LYS A 35 -12.66 -27.35 -1.92
CA LYS A 35 -12.96 -28.70 -1.40
C LYS A 35 -11.71 -29.54 -1.18
N GLU A 36 -10.69 -29.32 -2.01
CA GLU A 36 -9.40 -30.01 -1.98
C GLU A 36 -8.49 -29.53 -0.83
N ALA A 37 -8.81 -28.39 -0.21
CA ALA A 37 -8.04 -27.79 0.88
C ALA A 37 -8.98 -27.19 1.95
N PRO A 38 -9.75 -28.04 2.65
CA PRO A 38 -10.65 -27.57 3.70
C PRO A 38 -9.85 -26.90 4.84
N GLY A 39 -10.38 -25.83 5.41
CA GLY A 39 -9.73 -25.10 6.50
C GLY A 39 -8.58 -24.17 6.05
N GLN A 40 -8.44 -23.92 4.75
CA GLN A 40 -7.46 -23.01 4.16
C GLN A 40 -8.13 -21.97 3.28
N CYS A 41 -7.56 -20.76 3.23
CA CYS A 41 -7.99 -19.72 2.30
C CYS A 41 -7.38 -19.95 0.91
N TYR A 42 -8.17 -19.82 -0.15
CA TYR A 42 -7.66 -19.92 -1.51
C TYR A 42 -7.26 -18.55 -2.07
N GLY A 43 -5.96 -18.31 -2.22
CA GLY A 43 -5.43 -17.07 -2.81
C GLY A 43 -5.47 -17.10 -4.33
N PHE A 44 -6.40 -16.33 -4.94
CA PHE A 44 -6.59 -16.29 -6.40
C PHE A 44 -5.35 -15.82 -7.16
N THR A 45 -4.66 -14.80 -6.66
CA THR A 45 -3.46 -14.29 -7.32
C THR A 45 -2.31 -15.28 -7.31
N ALA A 46 -2.18 -16.03 -6.22
CA ALA A 46 -1.16 -17.07 -6.05
C ALA A 46 -1.60 -18.46 -6.58
N ARG A 47 -2.89 -18.65 -6.88
CA ARG A 47 -3.52 -19.90 -7.34
C ARG A 47 -3.24 -21.11 -6.44
N LYS A 48 -3.20 -20.89 -5.13
CA LYS A 48 -2.99 -21.98 -4.16
C LYS A 48 -3.71 -21.69 -2.84
N ALA A 49 -3.83 -22.73 -2.00
CA ALA A 49 -4.39 -22.63 -0.67
C ALA A 49 -3.30 -22.23 0.36
N PHE A 50 -3.72 -21.47 1.36
CA PHE A 50 -2.89 -20.96 2.45
C PHE A 50 -3.51 -21.30 3.79
N ALA A 51 -2.74 -21.84 4.70
CA ALA A 51 -3.18 -22.10 6.06
C ALA A 51 -3.45 -20.79 6.83
N VAL A 52 -4.25 -20.89 7.90
CA VAL A 52 -4.52 -19.75 8.79
C VAL A 52 -3.19 -19.16 9.29
N GLY A 53 -3.07 -17.83 9.22
CA GLY A 53 -1.86 -17.07 9.54
C GLY A 53 -0.87 -16.91 8.39
N GLN A 54 -1.00 -17.65 7.30
CA GLN A 54 -0.15 -17.48 6.12
C GLN A 54 -0.62 -16.31 5.26
N SER A 55 0.34 -15.66 4.59
CA SER A 55 0.10 -14.52 3.72
C SER A 55 0.60 -14.78 2.30
N TRP A 56 0.03 -14.07 1.34
CA TRP A 56 0.44 -14.09 -0.08
C TRP A 56 0.37 -12.70 -0.69
N SER A 57 1.16 -12.51 -1.75
CA SER A 57 1.15 -11.27 -2.54
C SER A 57 -0.09 -11.18 -3.43
N LEU A 58 -0.59 -9.99 -3.62
CA LEU A 58 -1.71 -9.67 -4.52
C LEU A 58 -1.26 -9.32 -5.95
N THR A 59 -0.08 -9.77 -6.37
CA THR A 59 0.43 -9.50 -7.73
C THR A 59 -0.66 -9.66 -8.80
N PRO A 60 -0.85 -8.70 -9.74
CA PRO A 60 0.06 -7.57 -10.02
C PRO A 60 -0.16 -6.32 -9.14
N PHE A 61 -1.04 -6.36 -8.17
CA PHE A 61 -1.29 -5.23 -7.28
C PHE A 61 -0.28 -5.19 -6.13
N CYS A 62 0.07 -3.99 -5.68
CA CYS A 62 0.89 -3.82 -4.50
C CYS A 62 0.04 -4.01 -3.24
N GLY A 63 0.06 -5.22 -2.71
CA GLY A 63 -0.72 -5.59 -1.54
C GLY A 63 -0.38 -7.00 -1.04
N ARG A 64 -0.97 -7.35 0.08
CA ARG A 64 -0.84 -8.63 0.74
C ARG A 64 -2.20 -9.08 1.28
N ALA A 65 -2.51 -10.35 1.11
CA ALA A 65 -3.61 -10.98 1.83
C ALA A 65 -3.07 -11.93 2.88
N THR A 66 -3.79 -12.09 3.98
CA THR A 66 -3.47 -13.01 5.07
C THR A 66 -4.71 -13.83 5.41
N CYS A 67 -4.57 -15.13 5.48
CA CYS A 67 -5.65 -16.05 5.89
C CYS A 67 -5.90 -15.92 7.38
N LEU A 68 -7.12 -15.59 7.77
CA LEU A 68 -7.55 -15.47 9.16
C LEU A 68 -8.70 -16.43 9.44
N GLN A 69 -8.80 -16.86 10.69
CA GLN A 69 -9.96 -17.58 11.19
C GLN A 69 -10.61 -16.78 12.32
N GLN A 70 -11.91 -16.57 12.20
CA GLN A 70 -12.73 -15.98 13.25
C GLN A 70 -13.90 -16.95 13.51
N GLU A 71 -14.01 -17.41 14.72
CA GLU A 71 -14.92 -18.49 15.08
C GLU A 71 -14.69 -19.72 14.18
N ASN A 72 -15.70 -20.14 13.40
CA ASN A 72 -15.62 -21.27 12.47
C ASN A 72 -15.58 -20.86 11.01
N ARG A 73 -15.23 -19.59 10.71
CA ARG A 73 -15.20 -19.06 9.35
C ARG A 73 -13.82 -18.54 9.00
N LEU A 74 -13.45 -18.68 7.73
CA LEU A 74 -12.22 -18.16 7.19
C LEU A 74 -12.45 -16.80 6.51
N PHE A 75 -11.49 -15.93 6.69
CA PHE A 75 -11.47 -14.58 6.13
C PHE A 75 -10.10 -14.28 5.53
N GLU A 76 -10.08 -13.36 4.58
CA GLU A 76 -8.87 -12.75 4.05
C GLU A 76 -8.75 -11.33 4.59
N LYS A 77 -7.68 -11.06 5.34
CA LYS A 77 -7.27 -9.69 5.64
C LYS A 77 -6.45 -9.17 4.47
N VAL A 78 -6.99 -8.24 3.74
CA VAL A 78 -6.35 -7.61 2.57
C VAL A 78 -5.78 -6.27 2.98
N GLU A 79 -4.51 -6.06 2.69
CA GLU A 79 -3.77 -4.83 2.95
C GLU A 79 -3.13 -4.35 1.64
N ASP A 80 -3.38 -3.10 1.26
CA ASP A 80 -2.81 -2.47 0.08
C ASP A 80 -2.33 -1.04 0.38
N CYS A 81 -1.76 -0.35 -0.61
CA CYS A 81 -1.21 1.00 -0.43
C CYS A 81 -2.27 2.07 -0.10
N GLY A 82 -3.57 1.72 -0.17
CA GLY A 82 -4.65 2.66 0.01
C GLY A 82 -4.88 3.56 -1.20
N PHE A 83 -5.62 4.63 -0.97
CA PHE A 83 -5.90 5.60 -2.01
C PHE A 83 -4.68 6.47 -2.30
N GLU A 84 -4.51 6.81 -3.57
CA GLU A 84 -3.52 7.79 -3.98
C GLU A 84 -3.87 9.16 -3.38
N PRO A 85 -2.91 9.83 -2.70
CA PRO A 85 -3.15 11.16 -2.20
C PRO A 85 -3.40 12.14 -3.34
N LYS A 86 -4.28 13.13 -3.10
CA LYS A 86 -4.43 14.26 -4.02
C LYS A 86 -3.15 15.08 -4.08
N PRO A 87 -2.87 15.77 -5.20
CA PRO A 87 -1.79 16.73 -5.26
C PRO A 87 -1.89 17.72 -4.08
N SER A 88 -0.88 17.76 -3.23
CA SER A 88 -0.89 18.54 -2.00
C SER A 88 0.28 19.51 -2.02
N PRO A 89 0.05 20.83 -1.83
CA PRO A 89 1.14 21.80 -1.73
C PRO A 89 2.14 21.38 -0.64
N GLY A 90 3.44 21.42 -0.98
CA GLY A 90 4.50 21.04 -0.06
C GLY A 90 4.75 19.55 0.12
N CYS A 91 4.03 18.67 -0.59
CA CYS A 91 4.33 17.23 -0.65
C CYS A 91 4.70 16.80 -2.08
N ARG A 92 5.66 15.88 -2.20
CA ARG A 92 6.10 15.33 -3.49
C ARG A 92 6.30 13.82 -3.40
N VAL A 93 6.12 13.12 -4.50
CA VAL A 93 6.51 11.71 -4.61
C VAL A 93 8.03 11.64 -4.64
N VAL A 94 8.63 10.80 -3.81
CA VAL A 94 10.08 10.55 -3.80
C VAL A 94 10.43 9.16 -4.31
N ASN A 95 9.50 8.21 -4.21
CA ASN A 95 9.58 6.91 -4.85
C ASN A 95 8.22 6.57 -5.45
N GLU A 96 8.20 6.27 -6.73
CA GLU A 96 7.04 5.71 -7.41
C GLU A 96 6.74 4.28 -6.91
N ALA A 97 5.52 3.81 -7.16
CA ALA A 97 5.16 2.43 -6.90
C ALA A 97 6.05 1.47 -7.70
N ASP A 98 6.57 0.43 -7.05
CA ASP A 98 7.46 -0.56 -7.66
C ASP A 98 6.93 -1.98 -7.41
N GLN A 99 6.16 -2.49 -8.37
CA GLN A 99 5.51 -3.80 -8.27
C GLN A 99 6.49 -4.99 -8.20
N ALA A 100 7.77 -4.77 -8.47
CA ALA A 100 8.80 -5.81 -8.29
C ALA A 100 9.16 -6.05 -6.82
N LYS A 101 8.80 -5.12 -5.93
CA LYS A 101 9.04 -5.23 -4.50
C LYS A 101 7.86 -5.86 -3.77
N PRO A 102 8.08 -6.56 -2.65
CA PRO A 102 6.99 -7.04 -1.82
C PRO A 102 6.30 -5.88 -1.07
N TYR A 103 5.00 -6.06 -0.75
CA TYR A 103 4.28 -5.15 0.14
C TYR A 103 4.93 -5.12 1.55
N PRO A 104 5.09 -3.97 2.19
CA PRO A 104 4.66 -2.61 1.77
C PRO A 104 5.72 -1.83 0.97
N ALA A 105 6.86 -2.42 0.62
CA ALA A 105 7.95 -1.72 -0.08
C ALA A 105 7.62 -1.33 -1.53
N CYS A 106 6.61 -1.98 -2.12
CA CYS A 106 6.08 -1.64 -3.45
C CYS A 106 5.19 -0.39 -3.46
N CYS A 107 4.76 0.12 -2.31
CA CYS A 107 3.94 1.33 -2.26
C CYS A 107 4.76 2.59 -2.56
N PRO A 108 4.15 3.60 -3.16
CA PRO A 108 4.81 4.88 -3.38
C PRO A 108 5.19 5.53 -2.05
N ARG A 109 6.20 6.39 -2.06
CA ARG A 109 6.62 7.16 -0.90
C ARG A 109 6.59 8.64 -1.20
N TYR A 110 6.24 9.41 -0.20
CA TYR A 110 6.06 10.85 -0.28
C TYR A 110 6.95 11.55 0.75
N GLU A 111 7.34 12.74 0.43
CA GLU A 111 8.06 13.65 1.32
C GLU A 111 7.30 14.95 1.41
N CYS A 112 7.02 15.41 2.61
CA CYS A 112 6.28 16.64 2.86
C CYS A 112 7.18 17.65 3.60
N GLN A 113 7.07 18.91 3.24
CA GLN A 113 7.68 20.02 3.98
C GLN A 113 7.07 20.13 5.39
N PRO A 114 7.78 20.71 6.36
CA PRO A 114 7.26 20.95 7.69
C PRO A 114 5.90 21.66 7.64
N GLY A 115 4.90 21.10 8.32
CA GLY A 115 3.53 21.60 8.35
C GLY A 115 2.64 21.19 7.16
N ALA A 116 3.19 20.59 6.10
CA ALA A 116 2.39 20.01 5.02
C ALA A 116 2.02 18.54 5.33
N SER A 117 0.89 18.08 4.81
CA SER A 117 0.41 16.71 4.97
C SER A 117 -0.23 16.19 3.69
N LEU A 118 -0.20 14.87 3.52
CA LEU A 118 -0.91 14.22 2.41
C LEU A 118 -2.42 14.40 2.56
N GLN A 119 -3.06 14.82 1.49
CA GLN A 119 -4.51 14.97 1.41
C GLN A 119 -5.11 13.78 0.64
N TYR A 120 -6.21 13.24 1.14
CA TYR A 120 -6.87 12.10 0.52
C TYR A 120 -8.25 12.50 -0.01
N PRO A 121 -8.75 11.80 -1.04
CA PRO A 121 -10.12 11.97 -1.48
C PRO A 121 -11.10 11.66 -0.34
N THR A 122 -12.16 12.43 -0.24
CA THR A 122 -13.28 12.15 0.66
C THR A 122 -14.15 11.02 0.10
N GLU A 123 -14.98 10.41 0.93
CA GLU A 123 -15.93 9.40 0.44
C GLU A 123 -16.88 9.96 -0.63
N GLU A 124 -17.28 11.22 -0.51
CA GLU A 124 -18.13 11.88 -1.48
C GLU A 124 -17.44 12.04 -2.83
N GLU A 125 -16.18 12.48 -2.85
CA GLU A 125 -15.36 12.58 -4.06
C GLU A 125 -15.16 11.21 -4.72
N LEU A 126 -14.91 10.17 -3.93
CA LEU A 126 -14.77 8.79 -4.44
C LEU A 126 -16.08 8.27 -5.04
N ARG A 127 -17.22 8.54 -4.41
CA ARG A 127 -18.54 8.17 -4.94
C ARG A 127 -18.86 8.91 -6.24
N ALA A 128 -18.58 10.21 -6.28
CA ALA A 128 -18.78 11.01 -7.48
C ALA A 128 -17.91 10.50 -8.65
N ALA A 129 -16.63 10.19 -8.40
CA ALA A 129 -15.74 9.62 -9.41
C ALA A 129 -16.22 8.26 -9.91
N ALA A 130 -16.71 7.38 -9.03
CA ALA A 130 -17.27 6.08 -9.40
C ALA A 130 -18.53 6.22 -10.26
N GLN A 131 -19.41 7.17 -9.95
CA GLN A 131 -20.60 7.44 -10.76
C GLN A 131 -20.26 7.97 -12.15
N GLN A 132 -19.29 8.88 -12.26
CA GLN A 132 -18.80 9.40 -13.53
C GLN A 132 -18.18 8.28 -14.39
N ALA A 133 -17.38 7.41 -13.80
CA ALA A 133 -16.79 6.26 -14.49
C ALA A 133 -17.87 5.30 -15.02
N ALA A 134 -18.91 5.03 -14.23
CA ALA A 134 -20.03 4.19 -14.64
C ALA A 134 -20.83 4.79 -15.81
N GLN A 135 -21.08 6.11 -15.81
CA GLN A 135 -21.74 6.82 -16.90
C GLN A 135 -20.92 6.80 -18.20
N ALA A 136 -19.60 7.03 -18.09
CA ALA A 136 -18.68 6.97 -19.22
C ALA A 136 -18.65 5.58 -19.87
N ALA A 137 -18.68 4.51 -19.06
CA ALA A 137 -18.71 3.13 -19.55
C ALA A 137 -20.01 2.80 -20.30
N GLN A 138 -21.15 3.38 -19.89
CA GLN A 138 -22.44 3.20 -20.59
C GLN A 138 -22.49 3.97 -21.90
N GLY A 139 -21.90 5.17 -21.96
CA GLY A 139 -21.85 5.98 -23.19
C GLY A 139 -20.93 5.42 -24.28
N ALA A 140 -19.99 4.56 -23.94
CA ALA A 140 -19.06 3.94 -24.90
C ALA A 140 -19.64 2.69 -25.62
N GLN A 141 -20.83 2.24 -25.23
CA GLN A 141 -21.52 1.05 -25.81
C GLN A 141 -22.64 1.40 -26.78
N GLY A 142 -22.78 2.69 -27.12
CA GLY A 142 -23.79 3.21 -28.06
C GLY A 142 -23.31 3.52 -29.46
#